data_2b58527e8627789fac2e4acb065dc18c
#
_entry.id   2b58527e8627789fac2e4acb065dc18c
#
_cell.length_a   1.000
_cell.length_b   1.000
_cell.length_c   1.000
_cell.angle_alpha   90.00
_cell.angle_beta   90.00
_cell.angle_gamma   90.00
#
_symmetry.space_group_name_H-M   'P 1'
#
loop_
_entity.id
_entity.type
_entity.pdbx_description
1 polymer ?
#
loop_
_entity_poly.entity_id
_entity_poly.type
_entity_poly.pdbx_seq_one_letter_code
_entity_poly.pdbx_strand_id
1 'polypeptide(L)'
;MIKKARRVFAAVVAVLLVCFTAAPVLSANAATQNSWNFKNSNFKKLGTIKSSTTVDGLGLMATSSKNMKVKAESVTVDGTAYTYCLALSGTGTPSYRSVKVPVSGSDTIKVVLRSSGSSTRNLIVADSNGKKLGTIAANKTASLGTYSYSGSKGYIYLYSENSGINIYKVQVDSNGSSSSGSSSGSSSGSGSSSSGSSSSSGSSISGDYV
;
A
#
# COMPACT_ATOMS: atom_id res chain seq x y z
N MET A 1 -28.73 78.13 35.98
CA MET A 1 -27.35 78.25 35.49
C MET A 1 -26.71 76.91 35.60
N ILE A 2 -26.54 76.22 34.52
CA ILE A 2 -26.06 74.84 34.50
C ILE A 2 -24.67 74.78 33.91
N LYS A 3 -23.69 74.42 34.76
CA LYS A 3 -22.28 74.30 34.34
C LYS A 3 -22.09 72.95 33.59
N LYS A 4 -21.72 73.02 32.31
CA LYS A 4 -21.40 71.87 31.47
C LYS A 4 -20.02 71.31 31.83
N ALA A 5 -19.96 70.15 32.43
CA ALA A 5 -18.71 69.42 32.60
C ALA A 5 -18.39 68.62 31.31
N ARG A 6 -17.30 68.98 30.66
CA ARG A 6 -16.74 68.21 29.54
C ARG A 6 -15.96 66.98 30.09
N ARG A 7 -16.43 65.81 29.89
CA ARG A 7 -15.65 64.62 30.12
C ARG A 7 -14.94 64.20 28.83
N VAL A 8 -13.61 64.26 28.93
CA VAL A 8 -12.73 63.80 27.88
C VAL A 8 -12.65 62.27 28.00
N PHE A 9 -13.19 61.56 27.03
CA PHE A 9 -13.00 60.10 26.93
C PHE A 9 -11.67 59.83 26.20
N ALA A 10 -10.67 59.39 26.97
CA ALA A 10 -9.45 58.83 26.41
C ALA A 10 -9.77 57.41 25.93
N ALA A 11 -9.81 57.20 24.61
CA ALA A 11 -9.92 55.87 24.02
C ALA A 11 -8.56 55.21 24.07
N VAL A 12 -8.41 54.22 24.97
CA VAL A 12 -7.28 53.31 24.98
C VAL A 12 -7.55 52.24 23.94
N VAL A 13 -6.88 52.35 22.79
CA VAL A 13 -6.88 51.27 21.77
C VAL A 13 -5.89 50.23 22.23
N ALA A 14 -6.39 49.17 22.84
CA ALA A 14 -5.61 47.97 23.09
C ALA A 14 -5.51 47.16 21.78
N VAL A 15 -4.36 47.22 21.12
CA VAL A 15 -4.02 46.36 19.98
C VAL A 15 -3.73 44.98 20.53
N LEU A 16 -4.73 44.07 20.43
CA LEU A 16 -4.55 42.65 20.72
C LEU A 16 -3.78 42.01 19.56
N LEU A 17 -2.47 41.87 19.72
CA LEU A 17 -1.62 41.12 18.79
C LEU A 17 -1.92 39.62 19.00
N VAL A 18 -2.84 39.07 18.21
CA VAL A 18 -3.12 37.63 18.17
C VAL A 18 -1.98 36.96 17.39
N CYS A 19 -0.97 36.47 18.10
CA CYS A 19 0.01 35.55 17.55
C CYS A 19 -0.69 34.24 17.21
N PHE A 20 -1.09 34.06 15.95
CA PHE A 20 -1.44 32.74 15.41
C PHE A 20 -0.15 31.93 15.34
N THR A 21 0.12 31.13 16.36
CA THR A 21 1.06 30.01 16.24
C THR A 21 0.39 28.97 15.39
N ALA A 22 0.72 28.94 14.10
CA ALA A 22 0.38 27.82 13.24
C ALA A 22 1.10 26.58 13.81
N ALA A 23 0.40 25.80 14.63
CA ALA A 23 0.89 24.49 15.00
C ALA A 23 1.08 23.68 13.71
N PRO A 24 2.26 23.06 13.50
CA PRO A 24 2.42 22.16 12.36
C PRO A 24 1.37 21.05 12.51
N VAL A 25 0.43 20.98 11.57
CA VAL A 25 -0.44 19.82 11.42
C VAL A 25 0.48 18.68 11.03
N LEU A 26 0.92 17.93 12.02
CA LEU A 26 1.49 16.60 11.79
C LEU A 26 0.39 15.80 11.10
N SER A 27 0.44 15.75 9.78
CA SER A 27 -0.30 14.76 9.03
C SER A 27 0.18 13.40 9.53
N ALA A 28 -0.56 12.81 10.46
CA ALA A 28 -0.39 11.42 10.81
C ALA A 28 -0.61 10.66 9.50
N ASN A 29 0.47 10.24 8.84
CA ASN A 29 0.39 9.23 7.80
C ASN A 29 -0.26 8.02 8.46
N ALA A 30 -1.57 7.84 8.24
CA ALA A 30 -2.24 6.63 8.64
C ALA A 30 -1.42 5.49 8.07
N ALA A 31 -0.83 4.68 8.95
CA ALA A 31 -0.04 3.52 8.54
C ALA A 31 -0.90 2.72 7.58
N THR A 32 -0.50 2.65 6.32
CA THR A 32 -1.24 1.92 5.31
C THR A 32 -1.25 0.47 5.74
N GLN A 33 -2.44 -0.06 6.08
CA GLN A 33 -2.57 -1.45 6.46
C GLN A 33 -2.25 -2.30 5.24
N ASN A 34 -1.18 -3.07 5.32
CA ASN A 34 -0.70 -3.94 4.22
C ASN A 34 -0.95 -5.42 4.52
N SER A 35 -1.75 -5.75 5.53
CA SER A 35 -2.04 -7.13 5.90
C SER A 35 -3.49 -7.28 6.37
N TRP A 36 -4.27 -8.12 5.69
CA TRP A 36 -5.69 -8.36 5.94
C TRP A 36 -5.92 -9.83 6.23
N ASN A 37 -6.32 -10.14 7.45
CA ASN A 37 -6.66 -11.51 7.86
C ASN A 37 -8.19 -11.62 8.01
N PHE A 38 -8.81 -12.56 7.32
CA PHE A 38 -10.27 -12.72 7.32
C PHE A 38 -10.84 -13.21 8.65
N LYS A 39 -9.99 -13.59 9.63
CA LYS A 39 -10.41 -13.83 11.01
C LYS A 39 -10.72 -12.56 11.80
N ASN A 40 -10.30 -11.38 11.34
CA ASN A 40 -10.55 -10.11 12.02
C ASN A 40 -12.06 -9.81 12.07
N SER A 41 -12.52 -9.18 13.15
CA SER A 41 -13.94 -8.90 13.39
C SER A 41 -14.59 -8.11 12.26
N ASN A 42 -13.86 -7.13 11.65
CA ASN A 42 -14.35 -6.32 10.56
C ASN A 42 -14.72 -7.14 9.31
N PHE A 43 -14.02 -8.24 9.05
CA PHE A 43 -14.33 -9.17 7.96
C PHE A 43 -15.38 -10.20 8.36
N LYS A 44 -15.27 -10.81 9.55
CA LYS A 44 -16.22 -11.85 10.00
C LYS A 44 -17.69 -11.40 9.96
N LYS A 45 -17.96 -10.15 10.36
CA LYS A 45 -19.32 -9.58 10.38
C LYS A 45 -19.96 -9.43 9.00
N LEU A 46 -19.17 -9.49 7.92
CA LEU A 46 -19.70 -9.31 6.56
C LEU A 46 -20.57 -10.49 6.10
N GLY A 47 -20.24 -11.71 6.55
CA GLY A 47 -20.96 -12.90 6.10
C GLY A 47 -20.99 -13.02 4.57
N THR A 48 -22.19 -12.97 3.97
CA THR A 48 -22.35 -12.96 2.51
C THR A 48 -22.27 -11.55 1.97
N ILE A 49 -21.32 -11.30 1.07
CA ILE A 49 -21.04 -10.01 0.44
C ILE A 49 -21.75 -9.97 -0.92
N LYS A 50 -22.86 -9.21 -1.02
CA LYS A 50 -23.72 -9.10 -2.21
C LYS A 50 -23.51 -7.82 -3.00
N SER A 51 -22.71 -6.90 -2.51
CA SER A 51 -22.33 -5.63 -3.15
C SER A 51 -20.90 -5.30 -2.81
N SER A 52 -20.23 -4.54 -3.67
CA SER A 52 -18.85 -4.12 -3.43
C SER A 52 -18.75 -3.28 -2.16
N THR A 53 -17.71 -3.55 -1.37
CA THR A 53 -17.41 -2.84 -0.13
C THR A 53 -15.90 -2.75 0.09
N THR A 54 -15.47 -1.84 0.95
CA THR A 54 -14.06 -1.71 1.36
C THR A 54 -13.96 -1.86 2.86
N VAL A 55 -13.04 -2.70 3.33
CA VAL A 55 -12.77 -2.94 4.74
C VAL A 55 -11.27 -2.79 4.97
N ASP A 56 -10.91 -1.89 5.88
CA ASP A 56 -9.52 -1.60 6.25
C ASP A 56 -8.62 -1.33 5.02
N GLY A 57 -9.16 -0.65 3.99
CA GLY A 57 -8.47 -0.35 2.73
C GLY A 57 -8.49 -1.46 1.67
N LEU A 58 -8.92 -2.68 2.02
CA LEU A 58 -9.09 -3.79 1.08
C LEU A 58 -10.45 -3.75 0.42
N GLY A 59 -10.51 -3.66 -0.91
CA GLY A 59 -11.77 -3.73 -1.66
C GLY A 59 -12.23 -5.18 -1.85
N LEU A 60 -13.52 -5.42 -1.63
CA LEU A 60 -14.19 -6.71 -1.87
C LEU A 60 -15.26 -6.47 -2.92
N MET A 61 -14.98 -6.88 -4.15
CA MET A 61 -15.83 -6.59 -5.32
C MET A 61 -16.84 -7.70 -5.51
N ALA A 62 -18.12 -7.39 -5.39
CA ALA A 62 -19.22 -8.35 -5.49
C ALA A 62 -20.48 -7.74 -6.10
N THR A 63 -21.35 -8.60 -6.60
CA THR A 63 -22.73 -8.27 -6.97
C THR A 63 -23.67 -9.28 -6.31
N SER A 64 -24.97 -9.03 -6.35
CA SER A 64 -25.97 -9.94 -5.78
C SER A 64 -25.91 -11.35 -6.40
N SER A 65 -25.70 -11.45 -7.71
CA SER A 65 -25.59 -12.71 -8.45
C SER A 65 -24.16 -13.29 -8.43
N LYS A 66 -23.15 -12.47 -8.23
CA LYS A 66 -21.73 -12.84 -8.16
C LYS A 66 -21.16 -12.47 -6.77
N ASN A 67 -21.77 -13.08 -5.75
CA ASN A 67 -21.42 -12.82 -4.35
C ASN A 67 -20.16 -13.59 -3.92
N MET A 68 -19.62 -13.16 -2.78
CA MET A 68 -18.55 -13.83 -2.03
C MET A 68 -19.04 -14.06 -0.60
N LYS A 69 -18.32 -14.84 0.17
CA LYS A 69 -18.70 -15.11 1.57
C LYS A 69 -17.47 -15.18 2.47
N VAL A 70 -17.50 -14.43 3.57
CA VAL A 70 -16.59 -14.69 4.70
C VAL A 70 -17.22 -15.76 5.56
N LYS A 71 -16.50 -16.85 5.78
CA LYS A 71 -16.99 -18.01 6.51
C LYS A 71 -15.91 -18.61 7.42
N ALA A 72 -16.35 -19.30 8.47
CA ALA A 72 -15.47 -20.11 9.30
C ALA A 72 -14.93 -21.30 8.48
N GLU A 73 -13.62 -21.43 8.44
CA GLU A 73 -12.89 -22.54 7.84
C GLU A 73 -11.46 -22.52 8.36
N SER A 74 -11.02 -23.58 9.00
CA SER A 74 -9.73 -23.65 9.68
C SER A 74 -8.68 -24.35 8.83
N VAL A 75 -7.49 -23.75 8.75
CA VAL A 75 -6.28 -24.34 8.16
C VAL A 75 -5.06 -23.90 8.96
N THR A 76 -3.98 -24.67 8.86
CA THR A 76 -2.67 -24.29 9.40
C THR A 76 -1.68 -24.18 8.24
N VAL A 77 -0.97 -23.06 8.16
CA VAL A 77 0.09 -22.83 7.17
C VAL A 77 1.30 -22.29 7.91
N ASP A 78 2.44 -22.92 7.74
CA ASP A 78 3.73 -22.55 8.38
C ASP A 78 3.57 -22.34 9.90
N GLY A 79 2.88 -23.27 10.59
CA GLY A 79 2.62 -23.20 12.03
C GLY A 79 1.57 -22.17 12.46
N THR A 80 1.04 -21.36 11.55
CA THR A 80 0.04 -20.34 11.85
C THR A 80 -1.37 -20.86 11.56
N ALA A 81 -2.27 -20.75 12.54
CA ALA A 81 -3.68 -21.10 12.38
C ALA A 81 -4.50 -19.95 11.79
N TYR A 82 -5.29 -20.26 10.77
CA TYR A 82 -6.28 -19.40 10.15
C TYR A 82 -7.66 -20.02 10.31
N THR A 83 -8.62 -19.30 10.87
CA THR A 83 -9.94 -19.85 11.25
C THR A 83 -11.09 -19.33 10.41
N TYR A 84 -10.82 -18.38 9.52
CA TYR A 84 -11.81 -17.79 8.61
C TYR A 84 -11.19 -17.56 7.24
N CYS A 85 -12.00 -17.67 6.20
CA CYS A 85 -11.61 -17.37 4.83
C CYS A 85 -12.65 -16.49 4.12
N LEU A 86 -12.20 -15.80 3.09
CA LEU A 86 -13.04 -15.26 2.02
C LEU A 86 -13.18 -16.33 0.93
N ALA A 87 -14.37 -16.83 0.72
CA ALA A 87 -14.68 -17.78 -0.33
C ALA A 87 -15.05 -17.04 -1.63
N LEU A 88 -14.21 -17.18 -2.65
CA LEU A 88 -14.49 -16.79 -4.02
C LEU A 88 -15.26 -17.95 -4.69
N SER A 89 -16.59 -17.84 -4.76
CA SER A 89 -17.46 -18.95 -5.14
C SER A 89 -17.55 -19.17 -6.67
N GLY A 90 -16.44 -19.07 -7.39
CA GLY A 90 -16.36 -19.29 -8.84
C GLY A 90 -15.51 -18.24 -9.55
N THR A 91 -15.56 -18.24 -10.88
CA THR A 91 -14.86 -17.28 -11.73
C THR A 91 -15.14 -15.83 -11.33
N GLY A 92 -14.10 -15.01 -11.28
CA GLY A 92 -14.17 -13.59 -10.98
C GLY A 92 -13.65 -12.72 -12.12
N THR A 93 -13.78 -11.42 -11.94
CA THR A 93 -13.21 -10.35 -12.76
C THR A 93 -12.88 -9.17 -11.84
N PRO A 94 -12.21 -8.11 -12.28
CA PRO A 94 -12.03 -6.93 -11.43
C PRO A 94 -13.33 -6.36 -10.86
N SER A 95 -14.48 -6.56 -11.52
CA SER A 95 -15.75 -5.99 -11.11
C SER A 95 -16.54 -6.86 -10.12
N TYR A 96 -16.27 -8.15 -10.02
CA TYR A 96 -16.96 -9.06 -9.11
C TYR A 96 -16.13 -10.28 -8.73
N ARG A 97 -16.42 -10.87 -7.56
CA ARG A 97 -15.69 -12.00 -6.96
C ARG A 97 -14.19 -11.78 -6.97
N SER A 98 -13.78 -10.55 -6.64
CA SER A 98 -12.38 -10.19 -6.59
C SER A 98 -12.04 -9.39 -5.35
N VAL A 99 -10.76 -9.44 -5.00
CA VAL A 99 -10.15 -8.64 -3.95
C VAL A 99 -9.34 -7.54 -4.63
N LYS A 100 -9.70 -6.27 -4.39
CA LYS A 100 -8.97 -5.09 -4.86
C LYS A 100 -7.93 -4.71 -3.82
N VAL A 101 -6.67 -4.89 -4.16
CA VAL A 101 -5.52 -4.75 -3.26
C VAL A 101 -4.76 -3.48 -3.62
N PRO A 102 -4.53 -2.55 -2.66
CA PRO A 102 -3.69 -1.39 -2.91
C PRO A 102 -2.22 -1.82 -3.04
N VAL A 103 -1.52 -1.20 -3.98
CA VAL A 103 -0.09 -1.43 -4.24
C VAL A 103 0.64 -0.10 -4.39
N SER A 104 1.91 -0.06 -4.01
CA SER A 104 2.74 1.15 -4.03
C SER A 104 3.71 1.22 -5.22
N GLY A 105 3.90 0.10 -5.92
CA GLY A 105 4.81 -0.01 -7.06
C GLY A 105 5.56 -1.33 -7.05
N SER A 106 6.75 -1.37 -6.47
CA SER A 106 7.49 -2.62 -6.29
C SER A 106 7.07 -3.30 -5.00
N ASP A 107 6.18 -4.27 -5.10
CA ASP A 107 5.58 -4.94 -3.94
C ASP A 107 5.66 -6.46 -4.08
N THR A 108 5.73 -7.16 -2.95
CA THR A 108 5.49 -8.61 -2.89
C THR A 108 4.11 -8.87 -2.32
N ILE A 109 3.24 -9.43 -3.14
CA ILE A 109 1.89 -9.84 -2.74
C ILE A 109 1.95 -11.24 -2.17
N LYS A 110 1.53 -11.41 -0.93
CA LYS A 110 1.49 -12.69 -0.23
C LYS A 110 0.04 -13.06 0.05
N VAL A 111 -0.35 -14.26 -0.30
CA VAL A 111 -1.72 -14.74 -0.11
C VAL A 111 -1.69 -16.11 0.54
N VAL A 112 -2.36 -16.27 1.66
CA VAL A 112 -2.64 -17.59 2.24
C VAL A 112 -3.95 -18.08 1.64
N LEU A 113 -3.89 -19.16 0.86
CA LEU A 113 -5.02 -19.62 0.06
C LEU A 113 -5.05 -21.14 -0.13
N ARG A 114 -6.21 -21.63 -0.54
CA ARG A 114 -6.35 -23.00 -1.09
C ARG A 114 -7.46 -23.05 -2.12
N SER A 115 -7.44 -24.07 -2.95
CA SER A 115 -8.59 -24.48 -3.75
C SER A 115 -9.75 -24.92 -2.84
N SER A 116 -10.98 -24.55 -3.16
CA SER A 116 -12.15 -25.07 -2.45
C SER A 116 -12.55 -26.46 -2.88
N GLY A 117 -11.85 -27.04 -3.86
CA GLY A 117 -12.03 -28.40 -4.36
C GLY A 117 -10.75 -29.23 -4.34
N SER A 118 -10.76 -30.35 -5.04
CA SER A 118 -9.64 -31.31 -5.08
C SER A 118 -8.51 -30.93 -6.03
N SER A 119 -8.81 -30.13 -7.06
CA SER A 119 -7.84 -29.72 -8.07
C SER A 119 -7.21 -28.38 -7.76
N THR A 120 -5.95 -28.18 -8.17
CA THR A 120 -5.27 -26.88 -8.15
C THR A 120 -6.02 -25.90 -9.05
N ARG A 121 -6.09 -24.65 -8.62
CA ARG A 121 -6.73 -23.54 -9.33
C ARG A 121 -5.81 -22.34 -9.38
N ASN A 122 -6.04 -21.44 -10.33
CA ASN A 122 -5.28 -20.23 -10.47
C ASN A 122 -6.02 -19.04 -9.85
N LEU A 123 -5.39 -18.39 -8.89
CA LEU A 123 -5.76 -17.03 -8.47
C LEU A 123 -5.06 -16.08 -9.44
N ILE A 124 -5.85 -15.40 -10.27
CA ILE A 124 -5.35 -14.41 -11.22
C ILE A 124 -4.93 -13.17 -10.44
N VAL A 125 -3.78 -12.60 -10.82
CA VAL A 125 -3.38 -11.23 -10.49
C VAL A 125 -3.58 -10.39 -11.76
N ALA A 126 -4.40 -9.36 -11.69
CA ALA A 126 -4.74 -8.52 -12.84
C ALA A 126 -4.67 -7.03 -12.50
N ASP A 127 -4.55 -6.19 -13.52
CA ASP A 127 -4.72 -4.74 -13.40
C ASP A 127 -6.20 -4.33 -13.35
N SER A 128 -6.48 -3.03 -13.28
CA SER A 128 -7.84 -2.49 -13.24
C SER A 128 -8.66 -2.74 -14.50
N ASN A 129 -8.00 -2.99 -15.63
CA ASN A 129 -8.64 -3.29 -16.92
C ASN A 129 -8.89 -4.79 -17.12
N GLY A 130 -8.46 -5.62 -16.16
CA GLY A 130 -8.58 -7.07 -16.23
C GLY A 130 -7.47 -7.76 -17.01
N LYS A 131 -6.42 -7.01 -17.41
CA LYS A 131 -5.24 -7.61 -18.03
C LYS A 131 -4.52 -8.48 -16.99
N LYS A 132 -4.37 -9.75 -17.29
CA LYS A 132 -3.65 -10.71 -16.46
C LYS A 132 -2.17 -10.31 -16.36
N LEU A 133 -1.70 -10.09 -15.14
CA LEU A 133 -0.29 -9.82 -14.81
C LEU A 133 0.43 -11.10 -14.41
N GLY A 134 -0.28 -12.03 -13.79
CA GLY A 134 0.26 -13.31 -13.34
C GLY A 134 -0.76 -14.17 -12.64
N THR A 135 -0.27 -15.24 -11.99
CA THR A 135 -1.11 -16.19 -11.23
C THR A 135 -0.42 -16.59 -9.93
N ILE A 136 -1.25 -16.95 -8.94
CA ILE A 136 -0.85 -17.64 -7.72
C ILE A 136 -1.60 -18.98 -7.69
N ALA A 137 -0.89 -20.09 -7.55
CA ALA A 137 -1.51 -21.40 -7.49
C ALA A 137 -2.23 -21.60 -6.15
N ALA A 138 -3.51 -21.96 -6.21
CA ALA A 138 -4.31 -22.40 -5.07
C ALA A 138 -4.41 -23.93 -5.10
N ASN A 139 -3.58 -24.58 -4.31
CA ASN A 139 -3.56 -26.04 -4.19
C ASN A 139 -4.71 -26.55 -3.30
N LYS A 140 -4.96 -27.87 -3.31
CA LYS A 140 -5.91 -28.52 -2.40
C LYS A 140 -5.55 -28.25 -0.95
N THR A 141 -4.28 -28.37 -0.59
CA THR A 141 -3.74 -28.02 0.73
C THR A 141 -3.47 -26.51 0.78
N ALA A 142 -3.85 -25.88 1.87
CA ALA A 142 -3.58 -24.46 2.07
C ALA A 142 -2.07 -24.19 2.12
N SER A 143 -1.66 -23.13 1.46
CA SER A 143 -0.26 -22.70 1.41
C SER A 143 -0.14 -21.18 1.28
N LEU A 144 1.05 -20.65 1.53
CA LEU A 144 1.41 -19.30 1.18
C LEU A 144 1.80 -19.23 -0.29
N GLY A 145 1.07 -18.44 -1.07
CA GLY A 145 1.44 -18.10 -2.44
C GLY A 145 1.96 -16.67 -2.51
N THR A 146 2.87 -16.42 -3.43
CA THR A 146 3.50 -15.12 -3.61
C THR A 146 3.46 -14.65 -5.06
N TYR A 147 3.43 -13.34 -5.26
CA TYR A 147 3.55 -12.70 -6.56
C TYR A 147 4.35 -11.41 -6.42
N SER A 148 5.41 -11.24 -7.22
CA SER A 148 6.20 -10.01 -7.26
C SER A 148 5.56 -9.03 -8.24
N TYR A 149 5.10 -7.90 -7.74
CA TYR A 149 4.52 -6.82 -8.52
C TYR A 149 5.57 -5.73 -8.76
N SER A 150 5.69 -5.28 -10.02
CA SER A 150 6.63 -4.24 -10.44
C SER A 150 5.96 -3.19 -11.34
N GLY A 151 4.69 -2.89 -11.06
CA GLY A 151 3.91 -1.90 -11.80
C GLY A 151 3.87 -0.53 -11.12
N SER A 152 2.95 0.31 -11.55
CA SER A 152 2.72 1.61 -10.94
C SER A 152 1.92 1.51 -9.64
N LYS A 153 2.05 2.53 -8.77
CA LYS A 153 1.18 2.69 -7.61
C LYS A 153 -0.29 2.70 -8.04
N GLY A 154 -1.13 1.98 -7.32
CA GLY A 154 -2.55 1.88 -7.64
C GLY A 154 -3.21 0.68 -6.98
N TYR A 155 -3.89 -0.12 -7.79
CA TYR A 155 -4.59 -1.32 -7.35
C TYR A 155 -4.36 -2.49 -8.30
N ILE A 156 -4.26 -3.68 -7.74
CA ILE A 156 -4.38 -4.95 -8.45
C ILE A 156 -5.62 -5.69 -7.98
N TYR A 157 -6.06 -6.65 -8.78
CA TYR A 157 -7.25 -7.44 -8.51
C TYR A 157 -6.90 -8.91 -8.46
N LEU A 158 -7.32 -9.58 -7.38
CA LEU A 158 -7.12 -11.01 -7.18
C LEU A 158 -8.48 -11.71 -7.33
N TYR A 159 -8.59 -12.63 -8.28
CA TYR A 159 -9.81 -13.38 -8.52
C TYR A 159 -9.55 -14.78 -9.07
N SER A 160 -10.50 -15.67 -8.90
CA SER A 160 -10.35 -17.03 -9.42
C SER A 160 -10.58 -17.08 -10.94
N GLU A 161 -9.71 -17.83 -11.63
CA GLU A 161 -9.79 -18.03 -13.07
C GLU A 161 -11.02 -18.85 -13.47
N ASN A 162 -11.39 -19.87 -12.72
CA ASN A 162 -12.44 -20.80 -13.14
C ASN A 162 -13.39 -21.31 -12.05
N SER A 163 -12.98 -21.41 -10.79
CA SER A 163 -13.80 -22.05 -9.75
C SER A 163 -13.49 -21.50 -8.36
N GLY A 164 -14.05 -22.07 -7.29
CA GLY A 164 -13.92 -21.53 -5.94
C GLY A 164 -12.49 -21.60 -5.38
N ILE A 165 -12.02 -20.50 -4.82
CA ILE A 165 -10.77 -20.38 -4.05
C ILE A 165 -11.12 -19.79 -2.69
N ASN A 166 -10.52 -20.30 -1.62
CA ASN A 166 -10.61 -19.76 -0.28
C ASN A 166 -9.32 -19.00 0.05
N ILE A 167 -9.46 -17.73 0.41
CA ILE A 167 -8.36 -16.83 0.79
C ILE A 167 -8.47 -16.57 2.29
N TYR A 168 -7.40 -16.80 3.05
CA TYR A 168 -7.37 -16.64 4.51
C TYR A 168 -6.70 -15.33 4.92
N LYS A 169 -5.67 -14.92 4.19
CA LYS A 169 -4.92 -13.69 4.42
C LYS A 169 -4.42 -13.13 3.10
N VAL A 170 -4.43 -11.81 2.98
CA VAL A 170 -3.71 -11.07 1.95
C VAL A 170 -2.72 -10.14 2.65
N GLN A 171 -1.51 -10.02 2.14
CA GLN A 171 -0.48 -9.13 2.64
C GLN A 171 0.29 -8.53 1.47
N VAL A 172 0.66 -7.28 1.60
CA VAL A 172 1.51 -6.55 0.65
C VAL A 172 2.75 -6.10 1.39
N ASP A 173 3.90 -6.59 0.97
CA ASP A 173 5.19 -6.12 1.46
C ASP A 173 5.77 -5.18 0.41
N SER A 174 5.84 -3.91 0.75
CA SER A 174 6.40 -2.90 -0.15
C SER A 174 7.92 -3.03 -0.17
N ASN A 175 8.47 -3.36 -1.34
CA ASN A 175 9.91 -3.41 -1.59
C ASN A 175 10.44 -2.00 -1.90
N GLY A 176 9.95 -0.98 -1.16
CA GLY A 176 10.25 0.41 -1.42
C GLY A 176 11.75 0.67 -1.39
N SER A 177 12.27 1.22 -2.47
CA SER A 177 13.46 2.05 -2.40
C SER A 177 13.17 3.14 -1.39
N SER A 178 13.84 3.08 -0.24
CA SER A 178 13.98 4.22 0.65
C SER A 178 14.66 5.29 -0.18
N SER A 179 13.91 6.21 -0.78
CA SER A 179 14.46 7.47 -1.24
C SER A 179 14.88 8.20 0.03
N SER A 180 16.10 7.90 0.50
CA SER A 180 16.81 8.76 1.41
C SER A 180 16.95 10.08 0.69
N GLY A 181 16.10 11.03 1.02
CA GLY A 181 16.23 12.42 0.63
C GLY A 181 17.55 12.92 1.22
N SER A 182 18.63 12.89 0.41
CA SER A 182 19.83 13.64 0.68
C SER A 182 19.46 15.12 0.59
N SER A 183 19.18 15.72 1.72
CA SER A 183 19.22 17.17 1.87
C SER A 183 20.67 17.59 1.72
N SER A 184 21.09 17.93 0.50
CA SER A 184 22.32 18.66 0.23
C SER A 184 22.20 20.06 0.82
N GLY A 185 22.70 20.22 2.04
CA GLY A 185 22.95 21.52 2.64
C GLY A 185 24.08 22.20 1.87
N SER A 186 23.75 23.22 1.10
CA SER A 186 24.73 24.16 0.55
C SER A 186 25.33 24.97 1.69
N SER A 187 26.57 24.68 2.06
CA SER A 187 27.41 25.60 2.82
C SER A 187 28.39 26.28 1.87
N SER A 188 28.13 27.55 1.56
CA SER A 188 29.08 28.47 0.95
C SER A 188 30.21 28.74 1.91
N GLY A 189 31.42 28.39 1.52
CA GLY A 189 32.66 28.75 2.23
C GLY A 189 33.69 29.25 1.23
N SER A 190 33.92 30.55 1.21
CA SER A 190 34.99 31.23 0.50
C SER A 190 36.34 30.88 1.09
N GLY A 191 37.37 30.74 0.25
CA GLY A 191 38.75 30.63 0.77
C GLY A 191 39.78 30.39 -0.35
N SER A 192 40.54 31.44 -0.58
CA SER A 192 41.64 31.75 -1.49
C SER A 192 42.73 30.70 -1.73
N SER A 193 43.19 30.78 -3.00
CA SER A 193 44.58 30.80 -3.51
C SER A 193 45.65 29.87 -2.97
N SER A 194 46.29 29.10 -3.83
CA SER A 194 47.69 29.29 -4.27
C SER A 194 48.16 28.23 -5.26
N SER A 195 48.86 28.72 -6.21
CA SER A 195 49.72 28.22 -7.27
C SER A 195 50.65 27.02 -6.92
N GLY A 196 50.87 26.16 -7.92
CA GLY A 196 51.97 25.19 -7.90
C GLY A 196 52.07 24.39 -9.20
N SER A 197 52.96 24.84 -10.08
CA SER A 197 53.35 24.19 -11.34
C SER A 197 54.22 22.94 -11.08
N SER A 198 54.17 21.97 -11.98
CA SER A 198 55.27 21.27 -12.68
C SER A 198 54.81 19.90 -13.20
N SER A 199 54.70 19.75 -14.52
CA SER A 199 55.56 19.12 -15.52
C SER A 199 56.08 17.71 -15.18
N SER A 200 55.78 16.73 -15.99
CA SER A 200 56.60 15.94 -16.92
C SER A 200 56.01 14.55 -17.09
N SER A 201 55.59 14.20 -18.29
CA SER A 201 56.30 13.44 -19.35
C SER A 201 56.48 11.94 -19.12
N GLY A 202 56.08 11.18 -20.11
CA GLY A 202 56.66 9.89 -20.50
C GLY A 202 55.66 8.74 -20.38
N SER A 203 55.30 8.10 -21.33
CA SER A 203 55.81 7.41 -22.50
C SER A 203 55.09 6.07 -22.61
N SER A 204 54.64 5.83 -23.81
CA SER A 204 54.04 4.61 -24.39
C SER A 204 54.86 3.34 -24.12
N ILE A 205 54.19 2.16 -24.06
CA ILE A 205 54.63 0.99 -24.85
C ILE A 205 53.41 0.10 -25.17
N SER A 206 53.33 -0.21 -26.45
CA SER A 206 52.57 -1.22 -27.15
C SER A 206 53.07 -2.63 -26.84
N GLY A 207 52.21 -3.63 -26.91
CA GLY A 207 52.58 -5.03 -26.89
C GLY A 207 51.40 -5.95 -27.26
N ASP A 208 51.25 -6.19 -28.56
CA ASP A 208 50.61 -7.39 -29.09
C ASP A 208 51.31 -8.63 -28.63
N TYR A 209 50.58 -9.74 -28.44
CA TYR A 209 50.90 -11.08 -29.00
C TYR A 209 49.88 -12.13 -28.56
N VAL A 210 49.26 -12.73 -29.56
CA VAL A 210 48.80 -14.09 -29.89
C VAL A 210 47.53 -14.56 -29.23
#